data_5adc0db6f81d647eda04ec80f2b42d83
#
_entry.id   5adc0db6f81d647eda04ec80f2b42d83
#
_cell.length_a   1.000
_cell.length_b   1.000
_cell.length_c   1.000
_cell.angle_alpha   90.00
_cell.angle_beta   90.00
_cell.angle_gamma   90.00
#
_symmetry.space_group_name_H-M   'P 1'
#
loop_
_entity.id
_entity.type
_entity.pdbx_description
1 polymer ?
#
loop_
_entity_poly.entity_id
_entity_poly.type
_entity_poly.pdbx_seq_one_letter_code
_entity_poly.pdbx_strand_id
1 'polypeptide(L)'
;IFKLGKGKKWIFSQSSLFLDFLAGNQNYKCTPWGNPTRNIFGWQKPCYLLGEGYAKSFDELINDTEWDKYGTGNYEKCANCMVHCGYEPTAAEDSIKNPLKTLNVSLFGIKTDGEMASDIPLDNQRPAEYIFEKQVKESLEKIREEENQKEVAIK
;
A
#
# COMPACT_ATOMS: atom_id res chain seq x y z
N ILE A 1 -8.46 17.11 -1.74
CA ILE A 1 -9.01 16.77 -3.06
C ILE A 1 -10.54 16.89 -3.04
N PHE A 2 -11.24 16.15 -2.19
CA PHE A 2 -12.71 16.10 -2.19
C PHE A 2 -13.37 17.45 -1.92
N LYS A 3 -12.84 18.27 -1.01
CA LYS A 3 -13.35 19.64 -0.76
C LYS A 3 -13.12 20.55 -1.96
N LEU A 4 -11.96 20.48 -2.60
CA LEU A 4 -11.60 21.29 -3.76
C LEU A 4 -12.34 20.85 -5.03
N GLY A 5 -12.76 19.61 -5.10
CA GLY A 5 -13.48 19.02 -6.22
C GLY A 5 -14.99 19.22 -6.18
N LYS A 6 -15.55 19.87 -5.14
CA LYS A 6 -16.99 20.11 -5.03
C LYS A 6 -17.51 20.86 -6.26
N GLY A 7 -18.46 20.24 -6.94
CA GLY A 7 -19.01 20.76 -8.20
C GLY A 7 -18.24 20.40 -9.47
N LYS A 8 -17.11 19.71 -9.40
CA LYS A 8 -16.40 19.20 -10.58
C LYS A 8 -16.85 17.78 -10.90
N LYS A 9 -17.09 17.50 -12.18
CA LYS A 9 -17.41 16.13 -12.65
C LYS A 9 -16.11 15.34 -12.85
N TRP A 10 -15.51 14.89 -11.76
CA TRP A 10 -14.37 13.99 -11.84
C TRP A 10 -14.83 12.55 -11.99
N ILE A 11 -14.15 11.81 -12.83
CA ILE A 11 -14.35 10.37 -13.03
C ILE A 11 -13.17 9.65 -12.38
N PHE A 12 -13.46 8.80 -11.42
CA PHE A 12 -12.48 7.96 -10.75
C PHE A 12 -12.68 6.51 -11.19
N SER A 13 -11.60 5.76 -11.27
CA SER A 13 -11.63 4.32 -11.56
C SER A 13 -11.89 3.48 -10.31
N GLN A 14 -11.69 4.05 -9.13
CA GLN A 14 -11.88 3.39 -7.85
C GLN A 14 -13.36 3.33 -7.46
N SER A 15 -13.69 2.34 -6.60
CA SER A 15 -15.03 2.21 -6.05
C SER A 15 -15.45 3.42 -5.21
N SER A 16 -16.74 3.73 -5.18
CA SER A 16 -17.27 4.85 -4.40
C SER A 16 -16.98 4.67 -2.90
N LEU A 17 -17.01 3.45 -2.38
CA LEU A 17 -16.70 3.18 -0.98
C LEU A 17 -15.19 3.32 -0.68
N PHE A 18 -14.31 3.04 -1.63
CA PHE A 18 -12.89 3.32 -1.45
C PHE A 18 -12.62 4.83 -1.43
N LEU A 19 -13.26 5.59 -2.28
CA LEU A 19 -13.16 7.06 -2.24
C LEU A 19 -13.71 7.63 -0.94
N ASP A 20 -14.80 7.05 -0.43
CA ASP A 20 -15.38 7.42 0.86
C ASP A 20 -14.47 7.06 2.04
N PHE A 21 -13.72 5.94 1.94
CA PHE A 21 -12.64 5.60 2.86
C PHE A 21 -11.51 6.63 2.83
N LEU A 22 -11.06 7.05 1.65
CA LEU A 22 -10.03 8.10 1.52
C LEU A 22 -10.48 9.45 2.09
N ALA A 23 -11.78 9.70 2.14
CA ALA A 23 -12.36 10.87 2.79
C ALA A 23 -12.49 10.75 4.32
N GLY A 24 -12.16 9.58 4.89
CA GLY A 24 -12.22 9.31 6.32
C GLY A 24 -13.57 8.83 6.84
N ASN A 25 -14.52 8.49 5.96
CA ASN A 25 -15.87 8.08 6.35
C ASN A 25 -16.02 6.57 6.57
N GLN A 26 -15.02 5.78 6.19
CA GLN A 26 -15.01 4.33 6.32
C GLN A 26 -13.77 3.89 7.10
N ASN A 27 -13.87 2.75 7.77
CA ASN A 27 -12.75 2.11 8.43
C ASN A 27 -12.56 0.70 7.86
N TYR A 28 -11.50 0.51 7.08
CA TYR A 28 -11.19 -0.76 6.42
C TYR A 28 -9.90 -1.37 6.94
N LYS A 29 -9.85 -2.70 6.94
CA LYS A 29 -8.60 -3.44 7.14
C LYS A 29 -7.83 -3.52 5.82
N CYS A 30 -6.52 -3.43 5.91
CA CYS A 30 -5.64 -3.69 4.79
C CYS A 30 -5.67 -5.18 4.42
N THR A 31 -5.92 -5.48 3.16
CA THR A 31 -5.94 -6.85 2.60
C THR A 31 -5.06 -6.94 1.36
N PRO A 32 -3.70 -6.81 1.52
CA PRO A 32 -2.79 -6.69 0.38
C PRO A 32 -2.76 -7.93 -0.52
N TRP A 33 -3.16 -9.11 0.00
CA TRP A 33 -3.32 -10.34 -0.78
C TRP A 33 -4.42 -10.25 -1.83
N GLY A 34 -5.33 -9.28 -1.73
CA GLY A 34 -6.35 -9.02 -2.75
C GLY A 34 -5.81 -8.37 -4.02
N ASN A 35 -4.57 -7.85 -3.98
CA ASN A 35 -3.89 -7.25 -5.12
C ASN A 35 -2.41 -7.66 -5.15
N PRO A 36 -2.11 -8.96 -5.35
CA PRO A 36 -0.75 -9.49 -5.33
C PRO A 36 0.06 -8.96 -6.49
N THR A 37 1.31 -8.61 -6.24
CA THR A 37 2.23 -8.07 -7.24
C THR A 37 3.36 -9.05 -7.51
N ARG A 38 3.64 -9.30 -8.79
CA ARG A 38 4.77 -10.12 -9.24
C ARG A 38 5.69 -9.31 -10.14
N ASN A 39 7.00 -9.46 -9.93
CA ASN A 39 8.05 -8.90 -10.77
C ASN A 39 9.06 -9.98 -11.17
N ILE A 40 10.21 -9.58 -11.74
CA ILE A 40 11.26 -10.51 -12.18
C ILE A 40 11.87 -11.32 -11.03
N PHE A 41 11.78 -10.85 -9.78
CA PHE A 41 12.33 -11.54 -8.62
C PHE A 41 11.33 -12.51 -7.98
N GLY A 42 10.05 -12.42 -8.31
CA GLY A 42 9.01 -13.27 -7.76
C GLY A 42 7.78 -12.48 -7.30
N TRP A 43 6.99 -13.09 -6.40
CA TRP A 43 5.85 -12.47 -5.78
C TRP A 43 6.30 -11.60 -4.63
N GLN A 44 6.06 -10.31 -4.73
CA GLN A 44 6.48 -9.34 -3.73
C GLN A 44 5.61 -9.41 -2.48
N LYS A 45 6.22 -9.44 -1.32
CA LYS A 45 5.53 -9.50 -0.03
C LYS A 45 5.97 -8.38 0.91
N PRO A 46 5.08 -7.92 1.82
CA PRO A 46 3.64 -8.28 1.89
C PRO A 46 2.82 -7.54 0.82
N CYS A 47 3.32 -6.43 0.31
CA CYS A 47 2.70 -5.61 -0.72
C CYS A 47 3.77 -4.91 -1.55
N TYR A 48 3.37 -4.27 -2.65
CA TYR A 48 4.33 -3.62 -3.55
C TYR A 48 5.04 -2.39 -2.94
N LEU A 49 4.47 -1.78 -1.88
CA LEU A 49 5.10 -0.64 -1.22
C LEU A 49 6.19 -1.04 -0.22
N LEU A 50 5.94 -2.09 0.56
CA LEU A 50 6.89 -2.50 1.60
C LEU A 50 8.05 -3.31 1.01
N GLY A 51 7.78 -4.24 0.09
CA GLY A 51 8.83 -5.00 -0.59
C GLY A 51 9.80 -5.71 0.34
N GLU A 52 9.31 -6.38 1.39
CA GLU A 52 10.14 -7.01 2.41
C GLU A 52 10.65 -8.40 2.02
N GLY A 53 10.51 -8.76 0.77
CA GLY A 53 10.99 -9.99 0.19
C GLY A 53 10.13 -10.49 -0.94
N TYR A 54 10.47 -11.68 -1.44
CA TYR A 54 9.80 -12.30 -2.56
C TYR A 54 9.49 -13.75 -2.26
N ALA A 55 8.29 -14.17 -2.61
CA ALA A 55 7.91 -15.57 -2.64
C ALA A 55 8.09 -16.14 -4.05
N LYS A 56 8.52 -17.40 -4.15
CA LYS A 56 8.77 -18.07 -5.44
C LYS A 56 7.47 -18.48 -6.14
N SER A 57 6.46 -18.84 -5.36
CA SER A 57 5.14 -19.22 -5.85
C SER A 57 4.05 -18.37 -5.21
N PHE A 58 2.87 -18.38 -5.84
CA PHE A 58 1.69 -17.74 -5.28
C PHE A 58 1.22 -18.42 -3.98
N ASP A 59 1.33 -19.73 -3.91
CA ASP A 59 1.00 -20.49 -2.69
C ASP A 59 1.89 -20.10 -1.52
N GLU A 60 3.21 -19.96 -1.76
CA GLU A 60 4.16 -19.46 -0.75
C GLU A 60 3.78 -18.05 -0.31
N LEU A 61 3.44 -17.15 -1.26
CA LEU A 61 2.99 -15.81 -0.91
C LEU A 61 1.78 -15.82 0.03
N ILE A 62 0.78 -16.62 -0.28
CA ILE A 62 -0.49 -16.62 0.47
C ILE A 62 -0.35 -17.33 1.81
N ASN A 63 0.33 -18.48 1.85
CA ASN A 63 0.36 -19.35 3.02
C ASN A 63 1.50 -19.02 4.00
N ASP A 64 2.65 -18.54 3.51
CA ASP A 64 3.83 -18.31 4.33
C ASP A 64 4.01 -16.85 4.75
N THR A 65 3.16 -15.95 4.27
CA THR A 65 3.18 -14.54 4.71
C THR A 65 2.29 -14.36 5.92
N GLU A 66 2.87 -13.83 7.00
CA GLU A 66 2.14 -13.55 8.25
C GLU A 66 1.31 -12.27 8.11
N TRP A 67 0.20 -12.36 7.38
CA TRP A 67 -0.63 -11.22 6.99
C TRP A 67 -1.11 -10.37 8.16
N ASP A 68 -1.39 -11.00 9.32
CA ASP A 68 -1.89 -10.30 10.51
C ASP A 68 -0.87 -9.35 11.14
N LYS A 69 0.40 -9.47 10.77
CA LYS A 69 1.44 -8.54 11.21
C LYS A 69 1.42 -7.22 10.45
N TYR A 70 0.73 -7.14 9.31
CA TYR A 70 0.73 -5.99 8.43
C TYR A 70 -0.57 -5.18 8.50
N GLY A 71 -0.51 -3.97 8.02
CA GLY A 71 -1.65 -3.05 7.97
C GLY A 71 -1.61 -1.98 9.06
N THR A 72 -2.51 -1.03 8.95
CA THR A 72 -2.65 0.08 9.90
C THR A 72 -2.98 -0.47 11.29
N GLY A 73 -2.22 -0.02 12.28
CA GLY A 73 -2.34 -0.47 13.67
C GLY A 73 -1.50 -1.71 14.03
N ASN A 74 -1.01 -2.48 13.05
CA ASN A 74 -0.23 -3.70 13.29
C ASN A 74 1.27 -3.51 12.96
N TYR A 75 1.58 -2.64 12.02
CA TYR A 75 2.94 -2.43 11.55
C TYR A 75 3.25 -0.93 11.41
N GLU A 76 4.36 -0.49 12.00
CA GLU A 76 4.74 0.93 12.02
C GLU A 76 4.80 1.55 10.62
N LYS A 77 5.39 0.84 9.65
CA LYS A 77 5.48 1.33 8.27
C LYS A 77 4.14 1.44 7.55
N CYS A 78 3.09 0.85 8.12
CA CYS A 78 1.72 0.91 7.61
C CYS A 78 0.87 2.00 8.27
N ALA A 79 1.38 2.72 9.28
CA ALA A 79 0.60 3.61 10.16
C ALA A 79 -0.27 4.62 9.40
N ASN A 80 0.24 5.18 8.31
CA ASN A 80 -0.44 6.20 7.51
C ASN A 80 -0.79 5.71 6.10
N CYS A 81 -0.82 4.41 5.90
CA CYS A 81 -1.08 3.83 4.60
C CYS A 81 -2.57 3.82 4.29
N MET A 82 -2.96 4.44 3.18
CA MET A 82 -4.32 4.41 2.62
C MET A 82 -4.30 3.97 1.14
N VAL A 83 -3.33 3.15 0.76
CA VAL A 83 -3.10 2.83 -0.64
C VAL A 83 -4.08 1.78 -1.14
N HIS A 84 -4.53 1.97 -2.38
CA HIS A 84 -5.55 1.13 -3.01
C HIS A 84 -5.24 -0.37 -2.99
N CYS A 85 -3.98 -0.78 -3.10
CA CYS A 85 -3.59 -2.19 -3.11
C CYS A 85 -4.06 -2.99 -1.89
N GLY A 86 -4.20 -2.33 -0.73
CA GLY A 86 -4.64 -2.98 0.49
C GLY A 86 -6.10 -2.71 0.86
N TYR A 87 -6.66 -1.61 0.41
CA TYR A 87 -7.99 -1.17 0.87
C TYR A 87 -9.05 -1.22 -0.22
N GLU A 88 -8.70 -1.14 -1.50
CA GLU A 88 -9.67 -1.28 -2.60
C GLU A 88 -10.33 -2.67 -2.62
N PRO A 89 -9.61 -3.80 -2.41
CA PRO A 89 -10.26 -5.11 -2.32
C PRO A 89 -11.29 -5.18 -1.19
N THR A 90 -10.97 -4.62 -0.02
CA THR A 90 -11.91 -4.57 1.12
C THR A 90 -13.12 -3.68 0.80
N ALA A 91 -12.91 -2.54 0.17
CA ALA A 91 -13.99 -1.65 -0.25
C ALA A 91 -14.88 -2.28 -1.33
N ALA A 92 -14.29 -3.04 -2.25
CA ALA A 92 -15.03 -3.80 -3.26
C ALA A 92 -15.87 -4.90 -2.63
N GLU A 93 -15.31 -5.64 -1.66
CA GLU A 93 -16.05 -6.64 -0.89
C GLU A 93 -17.22 -6.00 -0.13
N ASP A 94 -16.99 -4.87 0.54
CA ASP A 94 -18.05 -4.12 1.25
C ASP A 94 -19.14 -3.64 0.28
N SER A 95 -18.75 -3.24 -0.93
CA SER A 95 -19.70 -2.81 -1.96
C SER A 95 -20.66 -3.92 -2.38
N ILE A 96 -20.18 -5.17 -2.40
CA ILE A 96 -21.01 -6.34 -2.71
C ILE A 96 -21.89 -6.72 -1.52
N LYS A 97 -21.32 -6.71 -0.31
CA LYS A 97 -22.06 -7.06 0.93
C LYS A 97 -23.10 -6.02 1.30
N ASN A 98 -22.87 -4.77 1.01
CA ASN A 98 -23.70 -3.63 1.40
C ASN A 98 -24.10 -2.75 0.19
N PRO A 99 -24.91 -3.26 -0.75
CA PRO A 99 -25.22 -2.54 -1.99
C PRO A 99 -25.98 -1.24 -1.75
N LEU A 100 -26.81 -1.14 -0.71
CA LEU A 100 -27.53 0.08 -0.36
C LEU A 100 -26.58 1.20 0.12
N LYS A 101 -25.52 0.83 0.84
CA LYS A 101 -24.47 1.76 1.25
C LYS A 101 -23.72 2.30 0.04
N THR A 102 -23.37 1.43 -0.88
CA THR A 102 -22.71 1.80 -2.15
C THR A 102 -23.60 2.74 -2.97
N LEU A 103 -24.88 2.41 -3.10
CA LEU A 103 -25.85 3.24 -3.81
C LEU A 103 -25.99 4.62 -3.17
N ASN A 104 -26.06 4.69 -1.85
CA ASN A 104 -26.14 5.95 -1.11
C ASN A 104 -24.93 6.85 -1.40
N VAL A 105 -23.70 6.32 -1.29
CA VAL A 105 -22.49 7.09 -1.57
C VAL A 105 -22.43 7.50 -3.06
N SER A 106 -22.88 6.65 -3.97
CA SER A 106 -22.89 6.93 -5.40
C SER A 106 -23.90 8.02 -5.79
N LEU A 107 -25.06 8.06 -5.14
CA LEU A 107 -26.11 9.04 -5.44
C LEU A 107 -25.90 10.39 -4.75
N PHE A 108 -25.51 10.36 -3.48
CA PHE A 108 -25.39 11.58 -2.66
C PHE A 108 -23.96 12.11 -2.58
N GLY A 109 -23.00 11.35 -3.09
CA GLY A 109 -21.59 11.71 -3.09
C GLY A 109 -20.91 11.45 -1.74
N ILE A 110 -19.62 11.74 -1.71
CA ILE A 110 -18.75 11.54 -0.57
C ILE A 110 -18.97 12.68 0.42
N LYS A 111 -19.20 12.36 1.69
CA LYS A 111 -19.27 13.35 2.76
C LYS A 111 -17.88 13.95 3.01
N THR A 112 -17.78 15.28 2.94
CA THR A 112 -16.53 16.00 3.17
C THR A 112 -16.58 16.87 4.43
N ASP A 113 -17.66 16.79 5.19
CA ASP A 113 -17.95 17.62 6.36
C ASP A 113 -17.68 16.86 7.68
N GLY A 114 -17.30 15.56 7.61
CA GLY A 114 -16.94 14.75 8.77
C GLY A 114 -15.54 15.04 9.27
N GLU A 115 -15.19 14.42 10.40
CA GLU A 115 -13.82 14.35 10.90
C GLU A 115 -12.97 13.54 9.91
N MET A 116 -12.49 14.21 8.90
CA MET A 116 -11.44 13.65 8.07
C MET A 116 -10.23 13.37 8.97
N ALA A 117 -9.50 12.28 8.68
CA ALA A 117 -8.26 12.00 9.38
C ALA A 117 -7.46 13.29 9.53
N SER A 118 -7.08 13.63 10.75
CA SER A 118 -6.32 14.83 11.05
C SER A 118 -5.11 14.91 10.12
N ASP A 119 -4.85 16.09 9.58
CA ASP A 119 -3.65 16.32 8.80
C ASP A 119 -2.44 15.91 9.65
N ILE A 120 -1.76 14.86 9.22
CA ILE A 120 -0.53 14.43 9.88
C ILE A 120 0.55 15.40 9.42
N PRO A 121 1.22 16.12 10.35
CA PRO A 121 2.29 17.04 9.97
C PRO A 121 3.35 16.29 9.16
N LEU A 122 3.62 16.73 7.95
CA LEU A 122 4.64 16.15 7.07
C LEU A 122 6.05 16.25 7.65
N ASP A 123 6.26 17.17 8.58
CA ASP A 123 7.55 17.49 9.20
C ASP A 123 8.16 16.33 10.00
N ASN A 124 7.33 15.37 10.44
CA ASN A 124 7.77 14.19 11.19
C ASN A 124 7.78 12.89 10.34
N GLN A 125 7.44 12.97 9.06
CA GLN A 125 7.57 11.82 8.18
C GLN A 125 9.04 11.65 7.82
N ARG A 126 9.65 10.58 8.31
CA ARG A 126 10.93 10.13 7.74
C ARG A 126 10.73 9.96 6.24
N PRO A 127 11.62 10.54 5.40
CA PRO A 127 11.57 10.27 3.97
C PRO A 127 11.50 8.74 3.81
N ALA A 128 10.56 8.28 3.02
CA ALA A 128 10.44 6.87 2.71
C ALA A 128 11.80 6.41 2.19
N GLU A 129 12.53 5.63 2.99
CA GLU A 129 13.74 4.98 2.52
C GLU A 129 13.25 4.03 1.43
N TYR A 130 13.47 4.41 0.19
CA TYR A 130 13.11 3.55 -0.94
C TYR A 130 13.90 2.26 -0.78
N ILE A 131 13.21 1.18 -0.47
CA ILE A 131 13.80 -0.16 -0.29
C ILE A 131 14.66 -0.53 -1.50
N PHE A 132 14.27 -0.06 -2.68
CA PHE A 132 15.04 -0.20 -3.90
C PHE A 132 16.42 0.47 -3.81
N GLU A 133 16.52 1.68 -3.27
CA GLU A 133 17.81 2.38 -3.10
C GLU A 133 18.71 1.65 -2.08
N LYS A 134 18.13 1.12 -1.01
CA LYS A 134 18.86 0.33 -0.02
C LYS A 134 19.37 -0.97 -0.62
N GLN A 135 18.54 -1.71 -1.34
CA GLN A 135 18.93 -2.95 -2.02
C GLN A 135 19.98 -2.71 -3.10
N VAL A 136 19.87 -1.63 -3.86
CA VAL A 136 20.88 -1.24 -4.86
C VAL A 136 22.20 -0.87 -4.18
N LYS A 137 22.18 -0.09 -3.10
CA LYS A 137 23.40 0.23 -2.34
C LYS A 137 24.06 -1.02 -1.77
N GLU A 138 23.32 -1.90 -1.11
CA GLU A 138 23.83 -3.16 -0.57
C GLU A 138 24.42 -4.07 -1.66
N SER A 139 23.80 -4.11 -2.83
CA SER A 139 24.30 -4.88 -3.97
C SER A 139 25.57 -4.28 -4.55
N LEU A 140 25.66 -2.96 -4.66
CA LEU A 140 26.85 -2.26 -5.14
C LEU A 140 28.02 -2.36 -4.15
N GLU A 141 27.73 -2.34 -2.85
CA GLU A 141 28.75 -2.54 -1.82
C GLU A 141 29.33 -3.96 -1.89
N LYS A 142 28.51 -4.99 -2.05
CA LYS A 142 28.95 -6.38 -2.24
C LYS A 142 29.82 -6.55 -3.49
N ILE A 143 29.42 -5.96 -4.61
CA ILE A 143 30.21 -6.03 -5.85
C ILE A 143 31.58 -5.36 -5.64
N ARG A 144 31.65 -4.21 -4.97
CA ARG A 144 32.89 -3.53 -4.65
C ARG A 144 33.81 -4.36 -3.73
N GLU A 145 33.23 -5.00 -2.73
CA GLU A 145 33.98 -5.89 -1.82
C GLU A 145 34.56 -7.09 -2.57
N GLU A 146 33.80 -7.71 -3.47
CA GLU A 146 34.27 -8.80 -4.31
C GLU A 146 35.37 -8.39 -5.29
N GLU A 147 35.28 -7.20 -5.87
CA GLU A 147 36.32 -6.64 -6.75
C GLU A 147 37.62 -6.37 -5.97
N ASN A 148 37.52 -5.75 -4.81
CA ASN A 148 38.68 -5.49 -3.95
C ASN A 148 39.36 -6.78 -3.49
N GLN A 149 38.60 -7.83 -3.16
CA GLN A 149 39.17 -9.13 -2.78
C GLN A 149 39.89 -9.79 -3.95
N LYS A 150 39.41 -9.66 -5.18
CA LYS A 150 40.08 -10.18 -6.38
C LYS A 150 41.38 -9.42 -6.68
N GLU A 151 41.43 -8.10 -6.50
CA GLU A 151 42.64 -7.30 -6.70
C GLU A 151 43.73 -7.63 -5.66
N VAL A 152 43.33 -7.97 -4.42
CA VAL A 152 44.28 -8.38 -3.37
C VAL A 152 44.82 -9.79 -3.62
N ALA A 153 44.02 -10.68 -4.23
CA ALA A 153 44.45 -12.05 -4.53
C ALA A 153 45.38 -12.18 -5.74
N ILE A 154 45.49 -11.14 -6.56
CA ILE A 154 46.35 -11.10 -7.77
C ILE A 154 47.75 -10.50 -7.48
N LYS A 155 47.92 -9.91 -6.30
CA LYS A 155 49.22 -9.37 -5.84
C LYS A 155 49.92 -10.38 -4.94
#